data_5211166f7eca38176a7499b1de487b45
#
_entry.id   5211166f7eca38176a7499b1de487b45
#
_cell.length_a   1.000
_cell.length_b   1.000
_cell.length_c   1.000
_cell.angle_alpha   90.00
_cell.angle_beta   90.00
_cell.angle_gamma   90.00
#
_symmetry.space_group_name_H-M   'P 1'
#
loop_
_entity.id
_entity.type
_entity.pdbx_description
1 polymer ?
#
loop_
_entity_poly.entity_id
_entity_poly.type
_entity_poly.pdbx_seq_one_letter_code
_entity_poly.pdbx_strand_id
1 'polypeptide(L)'
;MPALGDVIRNSQIWKSIFRHPMPTDRRNRIVVMLTNFFLHLHPVSVKKQGIALSFTWCMGGVTFFLFLVETITGVLLMFYYRPTIEWAYNDILALRDVTSLGILREIHRWGAHAMVITVWLHMYRVFLTGSYKPPREFNWVVGVILLLLTLLLSFTGYLLPWDQLAIWAITVGSNMARATPFLGYEGPGAALLTVGNIDMITDASDARFGLLGARFVGEETLNRFYVLHCIGIPLAAAFLLAIHFWRVRKDGGISAPM
;
A
#
# COMPACT_ATOMS: atom_id res chain seq x y z
N MET A 1 32.43 -15.09 -34.76
CA MET A 1 31.48 -15.69 -33.82
C MET A 1 30.30 -14.74 -33.69
N PRO A 2 29.04 -15.21 -33.71
CA PRO A 2 27.90 -14.32 -33.49
C PRO A 2 27.99 -13.69 -32.09
N ALA A 3 27.60 -12.42 -31.97
CA ALA A 3 27.61 -11.75 -30.69
C ALA A 3 26.65 -12.49 -29.70
N LEU A 4 27.00 -12.55 -28.44
CA LEU A 4 26.19 -13.23 -27.41
C LEU A 4 24.72 -12.77 -27.44
N GLY A 5 24.47 -11.49 -27.73
CA GLY A 5 23.14 -10.92 -27.90
C GLY A 5 22.34 -11.53 -29.05
N ASP A 6 23.01 -11.90 -30.16
CA ASP A 6 22.35 -12.52 -31.31
C ASP A 6 21.99 -13.99 -31.03
N VAL A 7 22.81 -14.69 -30.26
CA VAL A 7 22.53 -16.06 -29.82
C VAL A 7 21.30 -16.07 -28.90
N ILE A 8 21.23 -15.14 -27.96
CA ILE A 8 20.09 -15.02 -27.03
C ILE A 8 18.81 -14.67 -27.81
N ARG A 9 18.83 -13.65 -28.68
CA ARG A 9 17.66 -13.20 -29.45
C ARG A 9 17.15 -14.25 -30.43
N ASN A 10 18.03 -15.12 -30.93
CA ASN A 10 17.65 -16.20 -31.83
C ASN A 10 17.23 -17.48 -31.12
N SER A 11 17.39 -17.54 -29.79
CA SER A 11 16.96 -18.70 -29.00
C SER A 11 15.45 -18.88 -29.08
N GLN A 12 15.02 -20.13 -28.96
CA GLN A 12 13.58 -20.48 -28.91
C GLN A 12 12.87 -19.89 -27.68
N ILE A 13 13.58 -19.78 -26.56
CA ILE A 13 13.09 -19.17 -25.32
C ILE A 13 12.78 -17.70 -25.57
N TRP A 14 13.74 -16.94 -26.17
CA TRP A 14 13.52 -15.53 -26.50
C TRP A 14 12.32 -15.31 -27.41
N LYS A 15 12.25 -16.12 -28.50
CA LYS A 15 11.15 -16.04 -29.48
C LYS A 15 9.80 -16.44 -28.91
N SER A 16 9.78 -17.29 -27.89
CA SER A 16 8.54 -17.65 -27.17
C SER A 16 8.04 -16.51 -26.28
N ILE A 17 8.95 -15.79 -25.62
CA ILE A 17 8.61 -14.67 -24.72
C ILE A 17 8.32 -13.40 -25.53
N PHE A 18 9.19 -13.08 -26.49
CA PHE A 18 9.09 -11.86 -27.31
C PHE A 18 8.65 -12.24 -28.73
N ARG A 19 7.35 -12.40 -28.92
CA ARG A 19 6.72 -12.83 -30.17
C ARG A 19 6.81 -11.79 -31.31
N HIS A 20 7.04 -10.53 -30.96
CA HIS A 20 7.10 -9.43 -31.91
C HIS A 20 8.52 -8.82 -31.97
N PRO A 21 8.98 -8.40 -33.14
CA PRO A 21 10.23 -7.64 -33.25
C PRO A 21 10.11 -6.30 -32.54
N MET A 22 11.25 -5.67 -32.24
CA MET A 22 11.25 -4.32 -31.64
C MET A 22 10.44 -3.36 -32.54
N PRO A 23 9.43 -2.68 -31.97
CA PRO A 23 8.53 -1.83 -32.74
C PRO A 23 9.24 -0.55 -33.18
N THR A 24 9.31 -0.34 -34.49
CA THR A 24 9.97 0.83 -35.11
C THR A 24 9.00 1.97 -35.38
N ASP A 25 7.72 1.67 -35.62
CA ASP A 25 6.71 2.64 -35.94
C ASP A 25 5.65 2.76 -34.81
N ARG A 26 4.83 3.82 -34.86
CA ARG A 26 3.82 4.12 -33.85
C ARG A 26 2.75 3.03 -33.74
N ARG A 27 2.34 2.45 -34.88
CA ARG A 27 1.31 1.41 -34.93
C ARG A 27 1.79 0.14 -34.21
N ASN A 28 2.99 -0.31 -34.52
CA ASN A 28 3.58 -1.50 -33.92
C ASN A 28 3.82 -1.30 -32.41
N ARG A 29 4.20 -0.09 -31.96
CA ARG A 29 4.29 0.25 -30.53
C ARG A 29 2.95 0.13 -29.82
N ILE A 30 1.87 0.61 -30.43
CA ILE A 30 0.52 0.49 -29.89
C ILE A 30 0.12 -0.99 -29.79
N VAL A 31 0.35 -1.80 -30.84
CA VAL A 31 0.01 -3.21 -30.85
C VAL A 31 0.77 -3.97 -29.77
N VAL A 32 2.09 -3.75 -29.65
CA VAL A 32 2.91 -4.39 -28.59
C VAL A 32 2.41 -4.02 -27.21
N MET A 33 2.05 -2.77 -26.97
CA MET A 33 1.49 -2.36 -25.67
C MET A 33 0.13 -2.98 -25.38
N LEU A 34 -0.76 -3.07 -26.37
CA LEU A 34 -2.09 -3.65 -26.18
C LEU A 34 -2.04 -5.16 -25.93
N THR A 35 -1.04 -5.84 -26.47
CA THR A 35 -0.89 -7.30 -26.41
C THR A 35 0.06 -7.77 -25.31
N ASN A 36 0.86 -6.88 -24.72
CA ASN A 36 1.83 -7.23 -23.70
C ASN A 36 1.26 -6.98 -22.30
N PHE A 37 1.27 -8.00 -21.44
CA PHE A 37 0.73 -7.92 -20.09
C PHE A 37 1.37 -6.80 -19.25
N PHE A 38 2.69 -6.69 -19.25
CA PHE A 38 3.39 -5.69 -18.45
C PHE A 38 3.30 -4.28 -19.03
N LEU A 39 3.38 -4.15 -20.36
CA LEU A 39 3.35 -2.85 -21.02
C LEU A 39 1.92 -2.27 -21.13
N HIS A 40 0.90 -3.08 -20.92
CA HIS A 40 -0.50 -2.64 -21.04
C HIS A 40 -0.85 -1.48 -20.11
N LEU A 41 -0.20 -1.37 -18.97
CA LEU A 41 -0.40 -0.30 -18.00
C LEU A 41 0.41 0.98 -18.33
N HIS A 42 1.25 0.97 -19.36
CA HIS A 42 2.11 2.11 -19.71
C HIS A 42 1.55 2.88 -20.91
N PRO A 43 1.76 4.20 -21.01
CA PRO A 43 1.41 4.97 -22.20
C PRO A 43 2.38 4.65 -23.35
N VAL A 44 1.91 4.80 -24.60
CA VAL A 44 2.70 4.54 -25.82
C VAL A 44 3.92 5.47 -25.92
N SER A 45 3.78 6.69 -25.43
CA SER A 45 4.85 7.68 -25.38
C SER A 45 4.72 8.53 -24.13
N VAL A 46 5.85 8.94 -23.57
CA VAL A 46 5.94 9.88 -22.44
C VAL A 46 6.85 11.03 -22.79
N LYS A 47 6.63 12.19 -22.19
CA LYS A 47 7.55 13.33 -22.37
C LYS A 47 8.90 12.99 -21.75
N LYS A 48 9.99 13.16 -22.50
CA LYS A 48 11.37 12.86 -22.04
C LYS A 48 11.71 13.56 -20.73
N GLN A 49 11.30 14.80 -20.56
CA GLN A 49 11.50 15.58 -19.34
C GLN A 49 10.74 14.99 -18.14
N GLY A 50 9.55 14.39 -18.37
CA GLY A 50 8.73 13.79 -17.30
C GLY A 50 9.35 12.53 -16.68
N ILE A 51 10.22 11.82 -17.40
CA ILE A 51 10.92 10.62 -16.90
C ILE A 51 12.35 10.91 -16.44
N ALA A 52 12.79 12.16 -16.51
CA ALA A 52 14.11 12.52 -16.01
C ALA A 52 14.19 12.26 -14.49
N LEU A 53 15.25 11.59 -14.07
CA LEU A 53 15.43 11.24 -12.64
C LEU A 53 15.45 12.50 -11.76
N SER A 54 16.08 13.57 -12.23
CA SER A 54 16.12 14.87 -11.55
C SER A 54 14.76 15.52 -11.34
N PHE A 55 13.75 15.13 -12.12
CA PHE A 55 12.39 15.64 -11.98
C PHE A 55 11.50 14.74 -11.14
N THR A 56 11.56 13.43 -11.33
CA THR A 56 10.66 12.47 -10.66
C THR A 56 11.24 11.88 -9.40
N TRP A 57 12.56 11.80 -9.32
CA TRP A 57 13.34 11.04 -8.32
C TRP A 57 12.87 9.58 -8.20
N CYS A 58 12.12 9.11 -9.20
CA CYS A 58 11.47 7.79 -9.21
C CYS A 58 10.62 7.46 -7.98
N MET A 59 10.19 8.45 -7.20
CA MET A 59 9.55 8.22 -5.90
C MET A 59 8.33 7.30 -5.98
N GLY A 60 7.45 7.48 -6.98
CA GLY A 60 6.30 6.59 -7.19
C GLY A 60 6.71 5.15 -7.51
N GLY A 61 7.76 4.97 -8.33
CA GLY A 61 8.31 3.65 -8.65
C GLY A 61 8.96 2.98 -7.45
N VAL A 62 9.73 3.73 -6.67
CA VAL A 62 10.37 3.25 -5.43
C VAL A 62 9.31 2.84 -4.40
N THR A 63 8.27 3.66 -4.21
CA THR A 63 7.15 3.33 -3.30
C THR A 63 6.44 2.04 -3.73
N PHE A 64 6.19 1.87 -5.04
CA PHE A 64 5.60 0.63 -5.55
C PHE A 64 6.52 -0.58 -5.37
N PHE A 65 7.82 -0.44 -5.61
CA PHE A 65 8.79 -1.50 -5.35
C PHE A 65 8.79 -1.89 -3.86
N LEU A 66 8.76 -0.92 -2.97
CA LEU A 66 8.67 -1.18 -1.53
C LEU A 66 7.36 -1.90 -1.17
N PHE A 67 6.23 -1.54 -1.79
CA PHE A 67 4.97 -2.27 -1.60
C PHE A 67 5.09 -3.76 -1.97
N LEU A 68 5.82 -4.08 -3.05
CA LEU A 68 6.09 -5.48 -3.41
C LEU A 68 7.00 -6.18 -2.40
N VAL A 69 8.03 -5.50 -1.92
CA VAL A 69 8.92 -6.02 -0.86
C VAL A 69 8.13 -6.29 0.41
N GLU A 70 7.29 -5.33 0.85
CA GLU A 70 6.42 -5.49 2.02
C GLU A 70 5.44 -6.67 1.86
N THR A 71 4.84 -6.81 0.67
CA THR A 71 3.91 -7.91 0.40
C THR A 71 4.63 -9.27 0.48
N ILE A 72 5.78 -9.41 -0.18
CA ILE A 72 6.53 -10.68 -0.19
C ILE A 72 7.03 -11.03 1.23
N THR A 73 7.66 -10.09 1.89
CA THR A 73 8.19 -10.31 3.23
C THR A 73 7.07 -10.55 4.25
N GLY A 74 5.96 -9.81 4.14
CA GLY A 74 4.79 -9.98 5.00
C GLY A 74 4.15 -11.35 4.87
N VAL A 75 3.95 -11.83 3.63
CA VAL A 75 3.42 -13.18 3.38
C VAL A 75 4.34 -14.26 3.97
N LEU A 76 5.66 -14.10 3.83
CA LEU A 76 6.61 -15.04 4.43
C LEU A 76 6.56 -15.01 5.97
N LEU A 77 6.42 -13.84 6.57
CA LEU A 77 6.29 -13.72 8.04
C LEU A 77 5.01 -14.33 8.58
N MET A 78 3.91 -14.36 7.81
CA MET A 78 2.65 -14.99 8.24
C MET A 78 2.80 -16.47 8.60
N PHE A 79 3.77 -17.21 8.00
CA PHE A 79 4.00 -18.61 8.30
C PHE A 79 4.60 -18.85 9.70
N TYR A 80 5.13 -17.82 10.32
CA TYR A 80 5.86 -17.90 11.61
C TYR A 80 5.17 -17.10 12.72
N TYR A 81 4.01 -16.53 12.47
CA TYR A 81 3.32 -15.66 13.40
C TYR A 81 1.92 -16.18 13.71
N ARG A 82 1.59 -16.30 14.99
CA ARG A 82 0.27 -16.67 15.50
C ARG A 82 -0.42 -15.46 16.13
N PRO A 83 -1.56 -14.99 15.58
CA PRO A 83 -2.24 -13.79 16.06
C PRO A 83 -3.07 -14.06 17.34
N THR A 84 -2.43 -14.54 18.39
CA THR A 84 -3.02 -14.76 19.72
C THR A 84 -2.21 -14.04 20.77
N ILE A 85 -2.86 -13.57 21.82
CA ILE A 85 -2.18 -12.83 22.90
C ILE A 85 -1.11 -13.66 23.62
N GLU A 86 -1.25 -14.98 23.62
CA GLU A 86 -0.30 -15.91 24.22
C GLU A 86 0.98 -16.01 23.40
N TRP A 87 0.89 -16.03 22.06
CA TRP A 87 2.00 -16.37 21.19
C TRP A 87 2.59 -15.20 20.41
N ALA A 88 1.81 -14.15 20.11
CA ALA A 88 2.22 -13.06 19.23
C ALA A 88 3.59 -12.47 19.61
N TYR A 89 3.77 -12.11 20.87
CA TYR A 89 5.03 -11.55 21.35
C TYR A 89 6.19 -12.56 21.30
N ASN A 90 5.92 -13.79 21.72
CA ASN A 90 6.92 -14.87 21.76
C ASN A 90 7.37 -15.28 20.34
N ASP A 91 6.45 -15.30 19.37
CA ASP A 91 6.77 -15.57 17.97
C ASP A 91 7.70 -14.48 17.40
N ILE A 92 7.45 -13.22 17.72
CA ILE A 92 8.34 -12.12 17.31
C ILE A 92 9.73 -12.24 17.94
N LEU A 93 9.83 -12.67 19.19
CA LEU A 93 11.12 -12.94 19.82
C LEU A 93 11.83 -14.12 19.16
N ALA A 94 11.12 -15.23 18.90
CA ALA A 94 11.67 -16.41 18.26
C ALA A 94 12.22 -16.13 16.85
N LEU A 95 11.59 -15.22 16.09
CA LEU A 95 12.13 -14.78 14.79
C LEU A 95 13.53 -14.17 14.90
N ARG A 96 13.86 -13.51 16.02
CA ARG A 96 15.17 -12.87 16.23
C ARG A 96 16.27 -13.90 16.45
N ASP A 97 15.94 -15.05 17.00
CA ASP A 97 16.91 -16.11 17.33
C ASP A 97 17.35 -16.87 16.06
N VAL A 98 16.60 -16.77 14.97
CA VAL A 98 16.94 -17.34 13.67
C VAL A 98 17.41 -16.23 12.74
N THR A 99 18.71 -16.20 12.41
CA THR A 99 19.34 -15.10 11.66
C THR A 99 18.60 -14.74 10.37
N SER A 100 18.20 -15.71 9.55
CA SER A 100 17.48 -15.46 8.29
C SER A 100 16.10 -14.88 8.50
N LEU A 101 15.37 -15.33 9.51
CA LEU A 101 14.03 -14.83 9.84
C LEU A 101 14.10 -13.44 10.51
N GLY A 102 15.12 -13.21 11.33
CA GLY A 102 15.40 -11.89 11.90
C GLY A 102 15.68 -10.87 10.80
N ILE A 103 16.51 -11.19 9.81
CA ILE A 103 16.78 -10.33 8.65
C ILE A 103 15.49 -10.08 7.85
N LEU A 104 14.68 -11.11 7.58
CA LEU A 104 13.40 -10.98 6.88
C LEU A 104 12.47 -10.00 7.58
N ARG A 105 12.36 -10.11 8.91
CA ARG A 105 11.56 -9.19 9.72
C ARG A 105 12.10 -7.74 9.65
N GLU A 106 13.42 -7.59 9.73
CA GLU A 106 14.03 -6.24 9.65
C GLU A 106 13.85 -5.61 8.26
N ILE A 107 13.92 -6.40 7.18
CA ILE A 107 13.61 -5.91 5.83
C ILE A 107 12.17 -5.40 5.78
N HIS A 108 11.20 -6.14 6.31
CA HIS A 108 9.80 -5.74 6.38
C HIS A 108 9.65 -4.45 7.21
N ARG A 109 10.23 -4.38 8.38
CA ARG A 109 10.15 -3.20 9.26
C ARG A 109 10.77 -1.95 8.64
N TRP A 110 11.98 -2.06 8.10
CA TRP A 110 12.67 -0.91 7.49
C TRP A 110 12.08 -0.53 6.13
N GLY A 111 11.61 -1.51 5.38
CA GLY A 111 10.87 -1.29 4.15
C GLY A 111 9.59 -0.48 4.39
N ALA A 112 8.84 -0.78 5.45
CA ALA A 112 7.66 -0.01 5.84
C ALA A 112 8.00 1.46 6.17
N HIS A 113 9.09 1.72 6.92
CA HIS A 113 9.56 3.09 7.17
C HIS A 113 9.95 3.80 5.87
N ALA A 114 10.71 3.13 5.01
CA ALA A 114 11.09 3.66 3.72
C ALA A 114 9.87 3.96 2.83
N MET A 115 8.86 3.09 2.85
CA MET A 115 7.62 3.27 2.09
C MET A 115 6.84 4.52 2.56
N VAL A 116 6.71 4.75 3.86
CA VAL A 116 6.08 5.96 4.40
C VAL A 116 6.84 7.21 3.95
N ILE A 117 8.17 7.22 4.05
CA ILE A 117 8.97 8.37 3.63
C ILE A 117 8.82 8.62 2.11
N THR A 118 8.94 7.56 1.30
CA THR A 118 8.89 7.70 -0.16
C THR A 118 7.51 8.09 -0.68
N VAL A 119 6.42 7.62 -0.07
CA VAL A 119 5.06 8.04 -0.44
C VAL A 119 4.82 9.52 -0.10
N TRP A 120 5.31 9.99 1.03
CA TRP A 120 5.25 11.41 1.38
C TRP A 120 6.03 12.27 0.38
N LEU A 121 7.25 11.90 0.07
CA LEU A 121 8.06 12.62 -0.93
C LEU A 121 7.41 12.58 -2.31
N HIS A 122 6.79 11.46 -2.68
CA HIS A 122 6.02 11.35 -3.92
C HIS A 122 4.85 12.33 -3.94
N MET A 123 4.04 12.37 -2.89
CA MET A 123 2.92 13.31 -2.76
C MET A 123 3.38 14.76 -2.79
N TYR A 124 4.45 15.07 -2.09
CA TYR A 124 5.06 16.41 -2.06
C TYR A 124 5.48 16.85 -3.46
N ARG A 125 6.19 15.99 -4.19
CA ARG A 125 6.59 16.26 -5.57
C ARG A 125 5.37 16.50 -6.47
N VAL A 126 4.34 15.66 -6.39
CA VAL A 126 3.12 15.80 -7.19
C VAL A 126 2.43 17.14 -6.90
N PHE A 127 2.37 17.53 -5.64
CA PHE A 127 1.80 18.81 -5.21
C PHE A 127 2.61 20.00 -5.71
N LEU A 128 3.90 20.04 -5.45
CA LEU A 128 4.78 21.18 -5.80
C LEU A 128 4.90 21.39 -7.32
N THR A 129 4.78 20.33 -8.11
CA THR A 129 4.82 20.42 -9.58
C THR A 129 3.45 20.65 -10.22
N GLY A 130 2.38 20.84 -9.44
CA GLY A 130 1.03 21.01 -9.96
C GLY A 130 0.48 19.79 -10.72
N SER A 131 1.09 18.61 -10.52
CA SER A 131 0.72 17.39 -11.23
C SER A 131 -0.65 16.82 -10.83
N TYR A 132 -1.33 17.41 -9.87
CA TYR A 132 -2.68 17.09 -9.44
C TYR A 132 -3.76 17.85 -10.21
N LYS A 133 -3.38 18.88 -10.97
CA LYS A 133 -4.32 19.71 -11.74
C LYS A 133 -4.91 18.94 -12.94
N PRO A 134 -6.00 19.46 -13.56
CA PRO A 134 -6.64 18.82 -14.70
C PRO A 134 -5.66 18.28 -15.75
N PRO A 135 -5.86 17.06 -16.21
CA PRO A 135 -6.98 16.12 -16.00
C PRO A 135 -6.71 15.06 -14.88
N ARG A 136 -5.84 15.34 -13.90
CA ARG A 136 -5.30 14.35 -12.93
C ARG A 136 -5.92 14.41 -11.54
N GLU A 137 -7.00 15.19 -11.35
CA GLU A 137 -7.63 15.39 -10.04
C GLU A 137 -8.12 14.07 -9.43
N PHE A 138 -8.76 13.23 -10.25
CA PHE A 138 -9.23 11.93 -9.78
C PHE A 138 -8.04 11.06 -9.29
N ASN A 139 -6.94 11.08 -10.03
CA ASN A 139 -5.75 10.31 -9.65
C ASN A 139 -5.08 10.85 -8.37
N TRP A 140 -5.19 12.16 -8.14
CA TRP A 140 -4.77 12.79 -6.89
C TRP A 140 -5.58 12.25 -5.70
N VAL A 141 -6.90 12.20 -5.81
CA VAL A 141 -7.80 11.65 -4.77
C VAL A 141 -7.44 10.19 -4.48
N VAL A 142 -7.25 9.37 -5.52
CA VAL A 142 -6.80 7.98 -5.35
C VAL A 142 -5.44 7.92 -4.63
N GLY A 143 -4.51 8.81 -4.97
CA GLY A 143 -3.21 8.92 -4.30
C GLY A 143 -3.32 9.29 -2.82
N VAL A 144 -4.23 10.19 -2.44
CA VAL A 144 -4.50 10.54 -1.03
C VAL A 144 -5.05 9.32 -0.27
N ILE A 145 -5.97 8.57 -0.87
CA ILE A 145 -6.50 7.34 -0.24
C ILE A 145 -5.39 6.30 -0.07
N LEU A 146 -4.51 6.13 -1.08
CA LEU A 146 -3.35 5.24 -0.97
C LEU A 146 -2.38 5.66 0.15
N LEU A 147 -2.16 6.97 0.34
CA LEU A 147 -1.39 7.48 1.47
C LEU A 147 -2.03 7.08 2.81
N LEU A 148 -3.35 7.29 2.95
CA LEU A 148 -4.08 6.89 4.16
C LEU A 148 -3.99 5.39 4.42
N LEU A 149 -4.12 4.56 3.38
CA LEU A 149 -3.95 3.10 3.51
C LEU A 149 -2.52 2.72 3.90
N THR A 150 -1.50 3.43 3.41
CA THR A 150 -0.11 3.22 3.82
C THR A 150 0.11 3.52 5.30
N LEU A 151 -0.47 4.63 5.79
CA LEU A 151 -0.42 4.97 7.22
C LEU A 151 -1.18 3.95 8.08
N LEU A 152 -2.33 3.48 7.60
CA LEU A 152 -3.09 2.41 8.27
C LEU A 152 -2.33 1.08 8.28
N LEU A 153 -1.64 0.72 7.18
CA LEU A 153 -0.75 -0.45 7.15
C LEU A 153 0.37 -0.33 8.19
N SER A 154 1.01 0.83 8.28
CA SER A 154 2.06 1.07 9.27
C SER A 154 1.51 0.95 10.70
N PHE A 155 0.33 1.52 10.96
CA PHE A 155 -0.32 1.45 12.26
C PHE A 155 -0.72 0.02 12.63
N THR A 156 -1.43 -0.69 11.73
CA THR A 156 -1.88 -2.06 12.00
C THR A 156 -0.71 -3.03 12.15
N GLY A 157 0.36 -2.90 11.36
CA GLY A 157 1.54 -3.73 11.46
C GLY A 157 2.35 -3.49 12.74
N TYR A 158 2.40 -2.22 13.20
CA TYR A 158 3.06 -1.87 14.45
C TYR A 158 2.40 -2.54 15.67
N LEU A 159 1.11 -2.88 15.60
CA LEU A 159 0.36 -3.49 16.68
C LEU A 159 0.57 -5.01 16.79
N LEU A 160 1.00 -5.68 15.72
CA LEU A 160 1.11 -7.14 15.68
C LEU A 160 2.13 -7.74 16.68
N PRO A 161 3.28 -7.11 16.98
CA PRO A 161 4.19 -7.63 18.02
C PRO A 161 3.55 -7.79 19.39
N TRP A 162 2.43 -7.16 19.65
CA TRP A 162 1.66 -7.22 20.90
C TRP A 162 2.52 -6.97 22.14
N ASP A 163 3.50 -6.09 21.98
CA ASP A 163 4.33 -5.60 23.08
C ASP A 163 3.62 -4.46 23.82
N GLN A 164 4.24 -3.97 24.86
CA GLN A 164 3.65 -2.91 25.68
C GLN A 164 3.40 -1.63 24.87
N LEU A 165 4.26 -1.30 23.92
CA LEU A 165 4.06 -0.13 23.06
C LEU A 165 2.87 -0.31 22.13
N ALA A 166 2.69 -1.49 21.56
CA ALA A 166 1.54 -1.85 20.72
C ALA A 166 0.22 -1.74 21.52
N ILE A 167 0.16 -2.30 22.72
CA ILE A 167 -1.01 -2.27 23.58
C ILE A 167 -1.39 -0.82 23.95
N TRP A 168 -0.42 0.00 24.29
CA TRP A 168 -0.67 1.41 24.60
C TRP A 168 -1.08 2.20 23.36
N ALA A 169 -0.47 1.97 22.20
CA ALA A 169 -0.83 2.63 20.97
C ALA A 169 -2.29 2.37 20.57
N ILE A 170 -2.75 1.10 20.64
CA ILE A 170 -4.14 0.77 20.34
C ILE A 170 -5.10 1.32 21.41
N THR A 171 -4.71 1.30 22.67
CA THR A 171 -5.54 1.84 23.76
C THR A 171 -5.78 3.34 23.56
N VAL A 172 -4.73 4.10 23.30
CA VAL A 172 -4.84 5.54 23.03
C VAL A 172 -5.60 5.80 21.73
N GLY A 173 -5.22 5.13 20.63
CA GLY A 173 -5.87 5.33 19.33
C GLY A 173 -7.35 4.96 19.35
N SER A 174 -7.75 3.90 20.04
CA SER A 174 -9.16 3.52 20.18
C SER A 174 -9.96 4.49 21.06
N ASN A 175 -9.34 5.06 22.09
CA ASN A 175 -9.98 6.10 22.88
C ASN A 175 -10.17 7.39 22.08
N MET A 176 -9.23 7.73 21.18
CA MET A 176 -9.43 8.84 20.23
C MET A 176 -10.61 8.56 19.28
N ALA A 177 -10.76 7.31 18.80
CA ALA A 177 -11.90 6.92 17.98
C ALA A 177 -13.24 7.08 18.71
N ARG A 178 -13.27 6.91 20.04
CA ARG A 178 -14.45 7.14 20.88
C ARG A 178 -14.90 8.60 20.92
N ALA A 179 -13.97 9.54 20.72
CA ALA A 179 -14.25 10.97 20.64
C ALA A 179 -14.58 11.47 19.22
N THR A 180 -14.63 10.57 18.21
CA THR A 180 -14.92 10.94 16.81
C THR A 180 -16.32 11.53 16.69
N PRO A 181 -16.50 12.71 16.04
CA PRO A 181 -17.82 13.28 15.81
C PRO A 181 -18.78 12.30 15.14
N PHE A 182 -19.99 12.20 15.62
CA PHE A 182 -21.11 11.36 15.16
C PHE A 182 -20.89 9.83 15.29
N LEU A 183 -19.66 9.37 15.34
CA LEU A 183 -19.33 7.93 15.33
C LEU A 183 -18.80 7.41 16.68
N GLY A 184 -18.31 8.30 17.52
CA GLY A 184 -17.82 7.96 18.85
C GLY A 184 -18.88 8.27 19.92
N TYR A 185 -19.02 7.40 20.89
CA TYR A 185 -20.00 7.55 21.99
C TYR A 185 -19.78 8.85 22.81
N GLU A 186 -18.55 9.26 22.99
CA GLU A 186 -18.16 10.50 23.68
C GLU A 186 -17.99 11.68 22.71
N GLY A 187 -18.19 11.44 21.40
CA GLY A 187 -18.01 12.44 20.37
C GLY A 187 -19.21 13.39 20.24
N PRO A 188 -18.98 14.63 19.78
CA PRO A 188 -20.07 15.57 19.54
C PRO A 188 -21.00 15.04 18.44
N GLY A 189 -22.30 15.17 18.65
CA GLY A 189 -23.32 14.77 17.68
C GLY A 189 -23.74 13.29 17.74
N ALA A 190 -23.18 12.46 18.60
CA ALA A 190 -23.61 11.08 18.80
C ALA A 190 -25.11 11.00 19.15
N ALA A 191 -25.58 11.85 20.04
CA ALA A 191 -26.99 11.93 20.44
C ALA A 191 -27.95 12.34 19.30
N LEU A 192 -27.45 12.92 18.19
CA LEU A 192 -28.27 13.24 17.02
C LEU A 192 -28.62 11.99 16.19
N LEU A 193 -27.94 10.89 16.42
CA LEU A 193 -28.17 9.60 15.75
C LEU A 193 -29.09 8.69 16.57
N THR A 194 -30.09 9.28 17.23
CA THR A 194 -31.15 8.56 17.95
C THR A 194 -32.38 8.45 17.05
N VAL A 195 -32.88 7.24 16.84
CA VAL A 195 -34.09 6.98 16.05
C VAL A 195 -35.19 6.45 16.97
N GLY A 196 -36.16 7.30 17.25
CA GLY A 196 -37.16 7.02 18.27
C GLY A 196 -36.52 6.96 19.65
N ASN A 197 -36.59 5.80 20.32
CA ASN A 197 -35.98 5.55 21.65
C ASN A 197 -34.68 4.71 21.52
N ILE A 198 -34.10 4.56 20.30
CA ILE A 198 -32.93 3.74 20.07
C ILE A 198 -31.75 4.63 19.75
N ASP A 199 -30.72 4.62 20.61
CA ASP A 199 -29.45 5.26 20.37
C ASP A 199 -28.63 4.37 19.42
N MET A 200 -28.31 4.89 18.22
CA MET A 200 -27.50 4.18 17.23
C MET A 200 -26.03 4.08 17.65
N ILE A 201 -25.56 5.06 18.41
CA ILE A 201 -24.18 5.11 18.91
C ILE A 201 -24.18 4.95 20.42
N THR A 202 -23.69 3.81 20.86
CA THR A 202 -23.53 3.44 22.28
C THR A 202 -22.09 3.03 22.53
N ASP A 203 -21.72 2.78 23.77
CA ASP A 203 -20.41 2.24 24.15
C ASP A 203 -20.11 0.85 23.55
N ALA A 204 -21.14 0.15 23.08
CA ALA A 204 -21.06 -1.17 22.44
C ALA A 204 -21.26 -1.13 20.92
N SER A 205 -21.48 0.04 20.32
CA SER A 205 -21.69 0.21 18.87
C SER A 205 -20.93 1.39 18.28
N ASP A 206 -20.08 2.06 19.04
CA ASP A 206 -19.30 3.21 18.61
C ASP A 206 -18.10 2.83 17.73
N ALA A 207 -17.41 3.84 17.21
CA ALA A 207 -16.21 3.65 16.38
C ALA A 207 -15.10 2.86 17.10
N ARG A 208 -14.98 3.02 18.42
CA ARG A 208 -14.03 2.26 19.25
C ARG A 208 -14.37 0.78 19.26
N PHE A 209 -15.65 0.45 19.53
CA PHE A 209 -16.10 -0.96 19.50
C PHE A 209 -15.95 -1.58 18.10
N GLY A 210 -16.30 -0.81 17.07
CA GLY A 210 -16.08 -1.23 15.68
C GLY A 210 -14.61 -1.55 15.38
N LEU A 211 -13.68 -0.76 15.89
CA LEU A 211 -12.25 -0.94 15.72
C LEU A 211 -11.71 -2.13 16.54
N LEU A 212 -12.06 -2.23 17.81
CA LEU A 212 -11.54 -3.26 18.72
C LEU A 212 -12.21 -4.64 18.51
N GLY A 213 -13.50 -4.65 18.18
CA GLY A 213 -14.31 -5.86 18.16
C GLY A 213 -14.77 -6.34 19.53
N ALA A 214 -14.42 -5.60 20.57
CA ALA A 214 -14.73 -5.87 21.97
C ALA A 214 -14.75 -4.56 22.76
N ARG A 215 -15.18 -4.62 24.01
CA ARG A 215 -15.12 -3.46 24.92
C ARG A 215 -13.71 -3.13 25.40
N PHE A 216 -12.82 -4.11 25.39
CA PHE A 216 -11.44 -3.97 25.86
C PHE A 216 -10.47 -4.44 24.77
N VAL A 217 -9.25 -3.93 24.83
CA VAL A 217 -8.15 -4.38 23.97
C VAL A 217 -7.78 -5.82 24.38
N GLY A 218 -7.88 -6.75 23.43
CA GLY A 218 -7.69 -8.17 23.65
C GLY A 218 -7.46 -8.95 22.38
N GLU A 219 -7.74 -10.25 22.41
CA GLU A 219 -7.49 -11.18 21.30
C GLU A 219 -8.32 -10.84 20.05
N GLU A 220 -9.58 -10.44 20.24
CA GLU A 220 -10.44 -9.99 19.13
C GLU A 220 -9.84 -8.81 18.39
N THR A 221 -9.22 -7.90 19.15
CA THR A 221 -8.52 -6.73 18.59
C THR A 221 -7.31 -7.17 17.78
N LEU A 222 -6.44 -8.00 18.35
CA LEU A 222 -5.26 -8.51 17.69
C LEU A 222 -5.61 -9.24 16.39
N ASN A 223 -6.60 -10.11 16.43
CA ASN A 223 -7.05 -10.85 15.26
C ASN A 223 -7.60 -9.94 14.15
N ARG A 224 -8.38 -8.90 14.50
CA ARG A 224 -8.87 -7.90 13.54
C ARG A 224 -7.71 -7.15 12.88
N PHE A 225 -6.77 -6.67 13.67
CA PHE A 225 -5.62 -5.95 13.13
C PHE A 225 -4.74 -6.85 12.26
N TYR A 226 -4.59 -8.12 12.62
CA TYR A 226 -3.91 -9.10 11.78
C TYR A 226 -4.60 -9.28 10.42
N VAL A 227 -5.91 -9.50 10.40
CA VAL A 227 -6.66 -9.65 9.15
C VAL A 227 -6.62 -8.36 8.31
N LEU A 228 -6.76 -7.20 8.93
CA LEU A 228 -6.67 -5.92 8.24
C LEU A 228 -5.28 -5.69 7.65
N HIS A 229 -4.21 -5.96 8.41
CA HIS A 229 -2.83 -5.77 7.97
C HIS A 229 -2.41 -6.74 6.87
N CYS A 230 -2.73 -8.02 7.03
CA CYS A 230 -2.24 -9.05 6.12
C CYS A 230 -3.09 -9.20 4.86
N ILE A 231 -4.39 -8.88 4.92
CA ILE A 231 -5.35 -9.15 3.84
C ILE A 231 -6.11 -7.90 3.44
N GLY A 232 -6.88 -7.30 4.34
CA GLY A 232 -7.87 -6.29 3.99
C GLY A 232 -7.25 -5.04 3.37
N ILE A 233 -6.32 -4.41 4.06
CA ILE A 233 -5.69 -3.18 3.58
C ILE A 233 -4.75 -3.43 2.39
N PRO A 234 -3.90 -4.49 2.36
CA PRO A 234 -3.08 -4.79 1.19
C PRO A 234 -3.89 -5.03 -0.08
N LEU A 235 -5.02 -5.75 -0.01
CA LEU A 235 -5.88 -5.96 -1.17
C LEU A 235 -6.54 -4.66 -1.64
N ALA A 236 -7.02 -3.83 -0.71
CA ALA A 236 -7.58 -2.51 -1.04
C ALA A 236 -6.50 -1.60 -1.68
N ALA A 237 -5.28 -1.60 -1.13
CA ALA A 237 -4.16 -0.86 -1.68
C ALA A 237 -3.77 -1.36 -3.07
N ALA A 238 -3.67 -2.68 -3.29
CA ALA A 238 -3.37 -3.27 -4.59
C ALA A 238 -4.43 -2.91 -5.65
N PHE A 239 -5.69 -2.95 -5.29
CA PHE A 239 -6.80 -2.53 -6.17
C PHE A 239 -6.70 -1.05 -6.55
N LEU A 240 -6.46 -0.18 -5.57
CA LEU A 240 -6.31 1.26 -5.83
C LEU A 240 -5.02 1.59 -6.58
N LEU A 241 -3.92 0.84 -6.37
CA LEU A 241 -2.70 0.96 -7.15
C LEU A 241 -2.95 0.64 -8.63
N ALA A 242 -3.74 -0.40 -8.93
CA ALA A 242 -4.12 -0.72 -10.31
C ALA A 242 -4.90 0.44 -10.96
N ILE A 243 -5.86 1.05 -10.23
CA ILE A 243 -6.59 2.24 -10.68
C ILE A 243 -5.63 3.42 -10.85
N HIS A 244 -4.72 3.65 -9.91
CA HIS A 244 -3.75 4.73 -9.92
C HIS A 244 -2.85 4.67 -11.16
N PHE A 245 -2.26 3.52 -11.46
CA PHE A 245 -1.44 3.32 -12.67
C PHE A 245 -2.25 3.42 -13.96
N TRP A 246 -3.46 2.86 -13.98
CA TRP A 246 -4.36 3.01 -15.12
C TRP A 246 -4.67 4.48 -15.43
N ARG A 247 -4.93 5.28 -14.37
CA ARG A 247 -5.17 6.72 -14.54
C ARG A 247 -3.93 7.47 -15.01
N VAL A 248 -2.75 7.17 -14.45
CA VAL A 248 -1.49 7.76 -14.95
C VAL A 248 -1.36 7.53 -16.45
N ARG A 249 -1.63 6.30 -16.93
CA ARG A 249 -1.62 5.98 -18.35
C ARG A 249 -2.65 6.81 -19.13
N LYS A 250 -3.91 6.82 -18.66
CA LYS A 250 -5.03 7.49 -19.34
C LYS A 250 -4.83 9.01 -19.43
N ASP A 251 -4.25 9.61 -18.42
CA ASP A 251 -4.02 11.04 -18.32
C ASP A 251 -2.70 11.48 -19.00
N GLY A 252 -2.16 10.67 -19.90
CA GLY A 252 -1.01 11.00 -20.74
C GLY A 252 0.35 10.65 -20.15
N GLY A 253 0.40 9.77 -19.15
CA GLY A 253 1.63 9.34 -18.51
C GLY A 253 2.10 10.27 -17.40
N ILE A 254 3.38 10.15 -17.02
CA ILE A 254 3.98 10.99 -15.99
C ILE A 254 3.96 12.45 -16.44
N SER A 255 3.52 13.36 -15.54
CA SER A 255 3.52 14.80 -15.83
C SER A 255 4.96 15.31 -16.04
N ALA A 256 5.15 16.14 -17.04
CA ALA A 256 6.39 16.89 -17.22
C ALA A 256 6.36 18.19 -16.42
N PRO A 257 7.51 18.86 -16.19
CA PRO A 257 7.56 20.22 -15.70
C PRO A 257 6.66 21.14 -16.55
N MET A 258 6.00 22.08 -15.88
CA MET A 258 5.21 23.12 -16.54
C MET A 258 6.14 24.08 -17.27
#